data_be1d210d39381606cd557e1ac4d95fe4
#
_entry.id   be1d210d39381606cd557e1ac4d95fe4
#
_cell.length_a   1.000
_cell.length_b   1.000
_cell.length_c   1.000
_cell.angle_alpha   90.00
_cell.angle_beta   90.00
_cell.angle_gamma   90.00
#
_symmetry.space_group_name_H-M   'P 1'
#
loop_
_entity.id
_entity.type
_entity.pdbx_description
1 polymer ?
#
loop_
_entity_poly.entity_id
_entity_poly.type
_entity_poly.pdbx_seq_one_letter_code
_entity_poly.pdbx_strand_id
1 'polypeptide(L)'
;MLRVGWFATGRGQTSPKLLSAALEAIEDGLEVEIVFVFSNQEPGDSENGDSFFDLVRDAGIPLVTYSDVKYRRRVKGAVARKGEPLPAWRRDYDAAVAELLAPYGFDVGVMAGYLLILTPPMHDRWPVLNLHPALPDGPIGLWQDVIWELIAAGADESGVLMFLSTADLDRGPPISFCRYSLRGGDIEKVWDDAAAALETRDETHPLFASIRQRGIARELPLVVETLRALATGRVSIEKLATGFAVVDGEGAPLTAIDLTPEVEAVVVEAGVEA
;
A
#
# COMPACT_ATOMS: atom_id res chain seq x y z
N MET A 1 2.59 5.81 -21.46
CA MET A 1 1.72 6.14 -20.29
C MET A 1 1.40 4.84 -19.57
N LEU A 2 1.74 4.75 -18.28
CA LEU A 2 1.54 3.56 -17.44
C LEU A 2 0.06 3.44 -17.05
N ARG A 3 -0.55 2.27 -17.27
CA ARG A 3 -1.96 2.00 -16.95
C ARG A 3 -2.08 1.32 -15.60
N VAL A 4 -2.73 1.98 -14.65
CA VAL A 4 -2.80 1.55 -13.25
C VAL A 4 -4.21 1.14 -12.86
N GLY A 5 -4.35 -0.06 -12.27
CA GLY A 5 -5.54 -0.49 -11.55
C GLY A 5 -5.43 -0.09 -10.07
N TRP A 6 -6.40 0.65 -9.54
CA TRP A 6 -6.36 1.16 -8.17
C TRP A 6 -7.29 0.35 -7.27
N PHE A 7 -6.74 -0.27 -6.22
CA PHE A 7 -7.49 -1.12 -5.29
C PHE A 7 -7.62 -0.44 -3.93
N ALA A 8 -8.83 -0.21 -3.48
CA ALA A 8 -9.09 0.44 -2.20
C ALA A 8 -10.36 -0.11 -1.53
N THR A 9 -10.33 -0.31 -0.22
CA THR A 9 -11.55 -0.62 0.54
C THR A 9 -12.42 0.63 0.74
N GLY A 10 -11.80 1.82 0.86
CA GLY A 10 -12.51 3.09 0.99
C GLY A 10 -13.09 3.41 2.37
N ARG A 11 -12.92 2.54 3.38
CA ARG A 11 -13.48 2.77 4.73
C ARG A 11 -12.71 3.78 5.58
N GLY A 12 -11.42 3.96 5.31
CA GLY A 12 -10.53 4.79 6.10
C GLY A 12 -10.19 6.11 5.42
N GLN A 13 -9.47 6.96 6.15
CA GLN A 13 -9.00 8.25 5.64
C GLN A 13 -7.82 8.14 4.67
N THR A 14 -7.12 7.00 4.65
CA THR A 14 -5.91 6.80 3.84
C THR A 14 -6.25 6.64 2.36
N SER A 15 -7.28 5.85 2.02
CA SER A 15 -7.65 5.59 0.60
C SER A 15 -7.96 6.86 -0.20
N PRO A 16 -8.79 7.81 0.30
CA PRO A 16 -9.03 9.07 -0.40
C PRO A 16 -7.76 9.89 -0.58
N LYS A 17 -6.92 10.00 0.47
CA LYS A 17 -5.67 10.78 0.42
C LYS A 17 -4.69 10.22 -0.61
N LEU A 18 -4.51 8.89 -0.65
CA LEU A 18 -3.64 8.24 -1.64
C LEU A 18 -4.13 8.47 -3.07
N LEU A 19 -5.44 8.36 -3.30
CA LEU A 19 -5.99 8.61 -4.63
C LEU A 19 -5.84 10.08 -5.02
N SER A 20 -6.16 11.02 -4.13
CA SER A 20 -6.02 12.46 -4.40
C SER A 20 -4.57 12.83 -4.73
N ALA A 21 -3.59 12.35 -3.95
CA ALA A 21 -2.17 12.61 -4.22
C ALA A 21 -1.72 12.06 -5.60
N ALA A 22 -2.22 10.88 -5.99
CA ALA A 22 -1.94 10.33 -7.32
C ALA A 22 -2.58 11.17 -8.44
N LEU A 23 -3.82 11.64 -8.25
CA LEU A 23 -4.51 12.49 -9.22
C LEU A 23 -3.83 13.86 -9.37
N GLU A 24 -3.44 14.50 -8.27
CA GLU A 24 -2.68 15.75 -8.28
C GLU A 24 -1.35 15.57 -9.05
N ALA A 25 -0.62 14.49 -8.81
CA ALA A 25 0.61 14.21 -9.53
C ALA A 25 0.37 13.95 -11.04
N ILE A 26 -0.76 13.34 -11.42
CA ILE A 26 -1.15 13.15 -12.83
C ILE A 26 -1.48 14.50 -13.48
N GLU A 27 -2.19 15.37 -12.79
CA GLU A 27 -2.44 16.75 -13.26
C GLU A 27 -1.14 17.54 -13.44
N ASP A 28 -0.15 17.31 -12.58
CA ASP A 28 1.20 17.89 -12.66
C ASP A 28 2.13 17.18 -13.67
N GLY A 29 1.59 16.28 -14.49
CA GLY A 29 2.31 15.68 -15.62
C GLY A 29 2.92 14.31 -15.36
N LEU A 30 2.52 13.59 -14.32
CA LEU A 30 2.88 12.18 -14.17
C LEU A 30 2.21 11.35 -15.26
N GLU A 31 2.99 10.65 -16.09
CA GLU A 31 2.51 9.86 -17.23
C GLU A 31 1.85 8.53 -16.81
N VAL A 32 0.80 8.63 -16.00
CA VAL A 32 -0.01 7.53 -15.46
C VAL A 32 -1.48 7.73 -15.80
N GLU A 33 -2.17 6.66 -16.14
CA GLU A 33 -3.62 6.61 -16.27
C GLU A 33 -4.19 5.63 -15.24
N ILE A 34 -5.04 6.09 -14.32
CA ILE A 34 -5.82 5.21 -13.44
C ILE A 34 -7.03 4.71 -14.23
N VAL A 35 -6.98 3.48 -14.70
CA VAL A 35 -7.98 2.93 -15.63
C VAL A 35 -9.24 2.41 -14.95
N PHE A 36 -9.18 2.12 -13.69
CA PHE A 36 -10.32 1.85 -12.80
C PHE A 36 -9.92 2.01 -11.34
N VAL A 37 -10.91 2.23 -10.50
CA VAL A 37 -10.82 2.00 -9.04
C VAL A 37 -11.69 0.81 -8.70
N PHE A 38 -11.11 -0.20 -8.05
CA PHE A 38 -11.82 -1.37 -7.52
C PHE A 38 -12.01 -1.25 -6.02
N SER A 39 -13.23 -1.53 -5.53
CA SER A 39 -13.50 -1.66 -4.10
C SER A 39 -14.24 -2.95 -3.77
N ASN A 40 -13.84 -3.59 -2.66
CA ASN A 40 -14.58 -4.70 -2.03
C ASN A 40 -15.76 -4.24 -1.17
N GLN A 41 -16.11 -2.95 -1.23
CA GLN A 41 -17.34 -2.37 -0.70
C GLN A 41 -18.29 -2.06 -1.85
N GLU A 42 -19.57 -1.90 -1.54
CA GLU A 42 -20.58 -1.41 -2.49
C GLU A 42 -21.24 -0.14 -1.95
N PRO A 43 -21.84 0.68 -2.82
CA PRO A 43 -22.57 1.86 -2.39
C PRO A 43 -23.60 1.54 -1.30
N GLY A 44 -23.62 2.35 -0.24
CA GLY A 44 -24.47 2.16 0.93
C GLY A 44 -23.91 1.25 2.02
N ASP A 45 -22.72 0.66 1.84
CA ASP A 45 -22.09 -0.18 2.87
C ASP A 45 -21.48 0.66 4.02
N SER A 46 -21.05 1.91 3.74
CA SER A 46 -20.55 2.87 4.75
C SER A 46 -20.48 4.29 4.20
N GLU A 47 -20.66 5.32 5.06
CA GLU A 47 -20.56 6.74 4.67
C GLU A 47 -19.18 7.10 4.12
N ASN A 48 -18.09 6.62 4.74
CA ASN A 48 -16.74 6.86 4.23
C ASN A 48 -16.52 6.20 2.86
N GLY A 49 -17.08 5.00 2.64
CA GLY A 49 -17.05 4.32 1.36
C GLY A 49 -17.79 5.12 0.28
N ASP A 50 -18.97 5.62 0.59
CA ASP A 50 -19.77 6.42 -0.34
C ASP A 50 -19.04 7.72 -0.69
N SER A 51 -18.45 8.42 0.30
CA SER A 51 -17.65 9.63 0.05
C SER A 51 -16.42 9.34 -0.83
N PHE A 52 -15.76 8.20 -0.63
CA PHE A 52 -14.66 7.76 -1.49
C PHE A 52 -15.13 7.46 -2.92
N PHE A 53 -16.30 6.83 -3.07
CA PHE A 53 -16.88 6.56 -4.40
C PHE A 53 -17.28 7.83 -5.13
N ASP A 54 -17.72 8.86 -4.41
CA ASP A 54 -18.01 10.16 -5.02
C ASP A 54 -16.73 10.82 -5.53
N LEU A 55 -15.63 10.80 -4.77
CA LEU A 55 -14.31 11.25 -5.24
C LEU A 55 -13.88 10.53 -6.55
N VAL A 56 -14.06 9.20 -6.63
CA VAL A 56 -13.73 8.44 -7.84
C VAL A 56 -14.57 8.86 -9.04
N ARG A 57 -15.89 9.08 -8.84
CA ARG A 57 -16.81 9.51 -9.88
C ARG A 57 -16.52 10.93 -10.37
N ASP A 58 -16.23 11.84 -9.43
CA ASP A 58 -15.89 13.23 -9.73
C ASP A 58 -14.60 13.33 -10.55
N ALA A 59 -13.65 12.43 -10.31
CA ALA A 59 -12.44 12.27 -11.12
C ALA A 59 -12.69 11.62 -12.48
N GLY A 60 -13.92 11.17 -12.79
CA GLY A 60 -14.25 10.51 -14.06
C GLY A 60 -13.66 9.11 -14.23
N ILE A 61 -13.21 8.46 -13.15
CA ILE A 61 -12.57 7.13 -13.20
C ILE A 61 -13.68 6.05 -13.10
N PRO A 62 -13.59 4.97 -13.91
CA PRO A 62 -14.47 3.82 -13.77
C PRO A 62 -14.40 3.22 -12.37
N LEU A 63 -15.52 3.18 -11.65
CA LEU A 63 -15.65 2.53 -10.34
C LEU A 63 -16.19 1.12 -10.51
N VAL A 64 -15.42 0.13 -10.07
CA VAL A 64 -15.82 -1.28 -10.06
C VAL A 64 -15.98 -1.72 -8.61
N THR A 65 -17.16 -2.22 -8.24
CA THR A 65 -17.43 -2.68 -6.87
C THR A 65 -17.88 -4.13 -6.84
N TYR A 66 -17.38 -4.88 -5.87
CA TYR A 66 -17.83 -6.26 -5.63
C TYR A 66 -17.61 -6.66 -4.17
N SER A 67 -18.69 -6.69 -3.38
CA SER A 67 -18.59 -6.89 -1.94
C SER A 67 -18.16 -8.31 -1.57
N ASP A 68 -17.02 -8.45 -0.89
CA ASP A 68 -16.54 -9.71 -0.32
C ASP A 68 -17.49 -10.25 0.75
N VAL A 69 -18.09 -9.35 1.56
CA VAL A 69 -19.06 -9.71 2.60
C VAL A 69 -20.34 -10.31 1.98
N LYS A 70 -20.86 -9.69 0.92
CA LYS A 70 -22.06 -10.19 0.21
C LYS A 70 -21.74 -11.49 -0.51
N TYR A 71 -20.57 -11.58 -1.16
CA TYR A 71 -20.09 -12.81 -1.78
C TYR A 71 -20.01 -13.95 -0.76
N ARG A 72 -19.29 -13.75 0.35
CA ARG A 72 -19.15 -14.73 1.43
C ARG A 72 -20.50 -15.22 1.94
N ARG A 73 -21.44 -14.30 2.20
CA ARG A 73 -22.80 -14.65 2.66
C ARG A 73 -23.55 -15.53 1.64
N ARG A 74 -23.45 -15.19 0.36
CA ARG A 74 -24.07 -15.94 -0.74
C ARG A 74 -23.58 -17.38 -0.82
N VAL A 75 -22.26 -17.59 -0.65
CA VAL A 75 -21.67 -18.95 -0.70
C VAL A 75 -21.62 -19.64 0.68
N LYS A 76 -22.18 -19.01 1.72
CA LYS A 76 -22.14 -19.49 3.11
C LYS A 76 -20.70 -19.78 3.60
N GLY A 77 -19.74 -18.95 3.16
CA GLY A 77 -18.32 -19.08 3.45
C GLY A 77 -17.99 -18.75 4.91
N ALA A 78 -16.96 -19.42 5.45
CA ALA A 78 -16.43 -19.14 6.78
C ALA A 78 -15.83 -17.73 6.85
N VAL A 79 -15.82 -17.13 8.04
CA VAL A 79 -15.10 -15.87 8.29
C VAL A 79 -13.59 -16.15 8.31
N ALA A 80 -12.80 -15.36 7.58
CA ALA A 80 -11.35 -15.43 7.67
C ALA A 80 -10.89 -14.93 9.06
N ARG A 81 -9.94 -15.63 9.68
CA ARG A 81 -9.38 -15.27 10.99
C ARG A 81 -7.89 -15.06 10.90
N LYS A 82 -7.38 -14.10 11.69
CA LYS A 82 -5.93 -13.83 11.79
C LYS A 82 -5.20 -15.11 12.20
N GLY A 83 -4.12 -15.46 11.47
CA GLY A 83 -3.30 -16.64 11.75
C GLY A 83 -3.86 -17.97 11.23
N GLU A 84 -5.05 -18.01 10.63
CA GLU A 84 -5.60 -19.18 9.96
C GLU A 84 -5.44 -19.07 8.44
N PRO A 85 -5.32 -20.20 7.71
CA PRO A 85 -5.37 -20.19 6.25
C PRO A 85 -6.65 -19.52 5.73
N LEU A 86 -6.52 -18.79 4.63
CA LEU A 86 -7.69 -18.16 4.01
C LEU A 86 -8.73 -19.21 3.61
N PRO A 87 -10.01 -18.99 3.90
CA PRO A 87 -11.09 -19.89 3.47
C PRO A 87 -11.13 -20.01 1.93
N ALA A 88 -11.45 -21.18 1.41
CA ALA A 88 -11.44 -21.48 -0.03
C ALA A 88 -12.24 -20.47 -0.89
N TRP A 89 -13.35 -19.95 -0.38
CA TRP A 89 -14.16 -18.95 -1.08
C TRP A 89 -13.40 -17.66 -1.43
N ARG A 90 -12.30 -17.34 -0.74
CA ARG A 90 -11.48 -16.16 -1.03
C ARG A 90 -10.82 -16.27 -2.41
N ARG A 91 -10.36 -17.46 -2.78
CA ARG A 91 -9.82 -17.72 -4.12
C ARG A 91 -10.90 -17.57 -5.20
N ASP A 92 -12.11 -18.09 -4.94
CA ASP A 92 -13.22 -17.99 -5.88
C ASP A 92 -13.71 -16.54 -6.02
N TYR A 93 -13.70 -15.77 -4.92
CA TYR A 93 -13.98 -14.34 -4.92
C TYR A 93 -12.96 -13.58 -5.79
N ASP A 94 -11.67 -13.76 -5.54
CA ASP A 94 -10.63 -13.09 -6.30
C ASP A 94 -10.63 -13.53 -7.78
N ALA A 95 -10.98 -14.76 -8.09
CA ALA A 95 -11.19 -15.22 -9.48
C ALA A 95 -12.34 -14.44 -10.15
N ALA A 96 -13.46 -14.26 -9.44
CA ALA A 96 -14.57 -13.45 -9.97
C ALA A 96 -14.18 -11.97 -10.15
N VAL A 97 -13.43 -11.40 -9.21
CA VAL A 97 -12.89 -10.04 -9.33
C VAL A 97 -11.94 -9.94 -10.53
N ALA A 98 -11.06 -10.91 -10.72
CA ALA A 98 -10.13 -10.93 -11.86
C ALA A 98 -10.87 -10.88 -13.21
N GLU A 99 -11.99 -11.61 -13.35
CA GLU A 99 -12.81 -11.57 -14.57
C GLU A 99 -13.52 -10.20 -14.75
N LEU A 100 -13.96 -9.56 -13.67
CA LEU A 100 -14.53 -8.21 -13.73
C LEU A 100 -13.51 -7.15 -14.18
N LEU A 101 -12.24 -7.32 -13.80
CA LEU A 101 -11.17 -6.35 -14.08
C LEU A 101 -10.45 -6.61 -15.41
N ALA A 102 -10.52 -7.82 -15.94
CA ALA A 102 -9.85 -8.19 -17.20
C ALA A 102 -10.10 -7.24 -18.38
N PRO A 103 -11.32 -6.69 -18.59
CA PRO A 103 -11.60 -5.79 -19.72
C PRO A 103 -10.85 -4.45 -19.67
N TYR A 104 -10.37 -4.02 -18.51
CA TYR A 104 -9.73 -2.71 -18.36
C TYR A 104 -8.29 -2.66 -18.88
N GLY A 105 -7.58 -3.80 -18.93
CA GLY A 105 -6.23 -3.90 -19.50
C GLY A 105 -5.25 -2.95 -18.81
N PHE A 106 -4.84 -3.25 -17.58
CA PHE A 106 -3.87 -2.47 -16.80
C PHE A 106 -2.51 -3.17 -16.73
N ASP A 107 -1.45 -2.38 -16.54
CA ASP A 107 -0.07 -2.87 -16.48
C ASP A 107 0.31 -3.27 -15.05
N VAL A 108 -0.15 -2.50 -14.05
CA VAL A 108 0.14 -2.71 -12.63
C VAL A 108 -1.04 -2.33 -11.75
N GLY A 109 -1.28 -3.11 -10.70
CA GLY A 109 -2.23 -2.76 -9.64
C GLY A 109 -1.55 -2.05 -8.47
N VAL A 110 -2.26 -1.15 -7.78
CA VAL A 110 -1.80 -0.52 -6.53
C VAL A 110 -2.84 -0.72 -5.44
N MET A 111 -2.44 -1.36 -4.35
CA MET A 111 -3.28 -1.51 -3.15
C MET A 111 -3.15 -0.26 -2.27
N ALA A 112 -4.09 0.65 -2.41
CA ALA A 112 -4.14 1.93 -1.71
C ALA A 112 -5.19 1.91 -0.59
N GLY A 113 -4.86 1.23 0.50
CA GLY A 113 -5.81 0.98 1.60
C GLY A 113 -6.81 -0.13 1.29
N TYR A 114 -6.42 -1.10 0.47
CA TYR A 114 -7.17 -2.33 0.24
C TYR A 114 -6.85 -3.34 1.33
N LEU A 115 -7.87 -3.80 2.06
CA LEU A 115 -7.68 -4.55 3.31
C LEU A 115 -7.74 -6.08 3.15
N LEU A 116 -7.99 -6.58 1.94
CA LEU A 116 -8.03 -8.01 1.71
C LEU A 116 -6.68 -8.53 1.21
N ILE A 117 -6.27 -9.69 1.72
CA ILE A 117 -5.13 -10.44 1.17
C ILE A 117 -5.53 -10.94 -0.23
N LEU A 118 -4.72 -10.65 -1.23
CA LEU A 118 -4.91 -11.17 -2.58
C LEU A 118 -4.54 -12.64 -2.66
N THR A 119 -5.27 -13.38 -3.49
CA THR A 119 -5.02 -14.80 -3.76
C THR A 119 -4.49 -15.02 -5.19
N PRO A 120 -3.97 -16.21 -5.55
CA PRO A 120 -3.36 -16.47 -6.85
C PRO A 120 -4.10 -15.96 -8.09
N PRO A 121 -5.42 -16.05 -8.23
CA PRO A 121 -6.14 -15.50 -9.38
C PRO A 121 -5.84 -14.02 -9.68
N MET A 122 -5.43 -13.26 -8.66
CA MET A 122 -5.06 -11.86 -8.81
C MET A 122 -3.55 -11.68 -9.01
N HIS A 123 -2.74 -12.06 -8.02
CA HIS A 123 -1.30 -11.77 -8.03
C HIS A 123 -0.48 -12.63 -9.00
N ASP A 124 -0.99 -13.76 -9.50
CA ASP A 124 -0.31 -14.51 -10.57
C ASP A 124 -0.63 -13.94 -11.97
N ARG A 125 -1.74 -13.18 -12.08
CA ARG A 125 -2.19 -12.63 -13.35
C ARG A 125 -1.60 -11.24 -13.62
N TRP A 126 -1.55 -10.39 -12.61
CA TRP A 126 -1.03 -9.03 -12.69
C TRP A 126 -0.03 -8.73 -11.58
N PRO A 127 0.97 -7.90 -11.84
CA PRO A 127 1.78 -7.35 -10.77
C PRO A 127 0.91 -6.39 -9.95
N VAL A 128 0.79 -6.64 -8.66
CA VAL A 128 0.02 -5.76 -7.74
C VAL A 128 0.95 -5.31 -6.63
N LEU A 129 1.08 -4.00 -6.49
CA LEU A 129 1.89 -3.35 -5.48
C LEU A 129 1.12 -3.18 -4.18
N ASN A 130 1.80 -3.42 -3.08
CA ASN A 130 1.30 -3.11 -1.74
C ASN A 130 2.26 -2.18 -1.02
N LEU A 131 1.70 -1.35 -0.13
CA LEU A 131 2.43 -0.41 0.71
C LEU A 131 2.64 -1.03 2.09
N HIS A 132 3.87 -0.96 2.62
CA HIS A 132 4.21 -1.47 3.94
C HIS A 132 5.07 -0.48 4.73
N PRO A 133 4.78 -0.22 6.02
CA PRO A 133 5.46 0.80 6.81
C PRO A 133 6.75 0.29 7.45
N ALA A 134 7.63 -0.31 6.67
CA ALA A 134 8.95 -0.80 7.09
C ALA A 134 9.97 -0.71 5.96
N LEU A 135 11.25 -0.88 6.27
CA LEU A 135 12.31 -1.12 5.28
C LEU A 135 12.21 -2.56 4.70
N PRO A 136 12.85 -2.85 3.55
CA PRO A 136 12.80 -4.18 2.92
C PRO A 136 13.13 -5.35 3.84
N ASP A 137 14.07 -5.18 4.77
CA ASP A 137 14.47 -6.18 5.76
C ASP A 137 13.86 -5.91 7.16
N GLY A 138 12.87 -5.03 7.22
CA GLY A 138 12.22 -4.61 8.47
C GLY A 138 11.15 -5.57 8.96
N PRO A 139 10.45 -5.20 10.05
CA PRO A 139 9.34 -5.97 10.59
C PRO A 139 8.21 -6.15 9.58
N ILE A 140 7.50 -7.26 9.67
CA ILE A 140 6.34 -7.62 8.82
C ILE A 140 5.07 -7.69 9.64
N GLY A 141 3.91 -7.60 8.98
CA GLY A 141 2.60 -7.72 9.61
C GLY A 141 1.82 -6.40 9.63
N LEU A 142 0.91 -6.25 10.59
CA LEU A 142 0.11 -5.02 10.70
C LEU A 142 1.00 -3.83 11.09
N TRP A 143 0.67 -2.65 10.60
CA TRP A 143 1.43 -1.43 10.85
C TRP A 143 1.63 -1.15 12.36
N GLN A 144 0.66 -1.53 13.22
CA GLN A 144 0.80 -1.43 14.66
C GLN A 144 1.90 -2.37 15.19
N ASP A 145 1.87 -3.62 14.72
CA ASP A 145 2.86 -4.64 15.15
C ASP A 145 4.27 -4.18 14.73
N VAL A 146 4.41 -3.63 13.51
CA VAL A 146 5.68 -3.05 13.01
C VAL A 146 6.21 -1.96 13.94
N ILE A 147 5.37 -0.98 14.32
CA ILE A 147 5.81 0.11 15.21
C ILE A 147 6.22 -0.43 16.58
N TRP A 148 5.48 -1.38 17.15
CA TRP A 148 5.85 -1.99 18.42
C TRP A 148 7.16 -2.77 18.36
N GLU A 149 7.44 -3.43 17.24
CA GLU A 149 8.72 -4.11 17.03
C GLU A 149 9.88 -3.11 16.89
N LEU A 150 9.71 -2.00 16.19
CA LEU A 150 10.70 -0.93 16.10
C LEU A 150 11.01 -0.34 17.48
N ILE A 151 9.99 -0.08 18.30
CA ILE A 151 10.18 0.42 19.67
C ILE A 151 10.92 -0.61 20.53
N ALA A 152 10.53 -1.88 20.45
CA ALA A 152 11.17 -2.96 21.21
C ALA A 152 12.65 -3.18 20.81
N ALA A 153 12.96 -2.99 19.54
CA ALA A 153 14.32 -3.09 19.03
C ALA A 153 15.16 -1.83 19.32
N GLY A 154 14.56 -0.74 19.80
CA GLY A 154 15.26 0.55 19.95
C GLY A 154 15.78 1.08 18.61
N ALA A 155 15.05 0.86 17.52
CA ALA A 155 15.49 1.13 16.16
C ALA A 155 15.89 2.60 15.95
N ASP A 156 16.96 2.83 15.21
CA ASP A 156 17.46 4.18 14.88
C ASP A 156 16.80 4.73 13.62
N GLU A 157 16.32 3.85 12.74
CA GLU A 157 15.64 4.20 11.50
C GLU A 157 14.47 3.28 11.20
N SER A 158 13.58 3.72 10.35
CA SER A 158 12.53 2.93 9.72
C SER A 158 12.35 3.38 8.27
N GLY A 159 11.32 2.89 7.62
CA GLY A 159 11.01 3.26 6.25
C GLY A 159 9.58 2.97 5.85
N VAL A 160 9.31 3.22 4.60
CA VAL A 160 8.10 2.80 3.89
C VAL A 160 8.55 2.08 2.63
N LEU A 161 7.87 1.00 2.29
CA LEU A 161 8.21 0.07 1.22
C LEU A 161 7.02 -0.13 0.28
N MET A 162 7.27 -0.13 -1.02
CA MET A 162 6.36 -0.70 -2.02
C MET A 162 6.93 -2.03 -2.51
N PHE A 163 6.11 -3.07 -2.49
CA PHE A 163 6.52 -4.43 -2.88
C PHE A 163 5.42 -5.13 -3.70
N LEU A 164 5.79 -6.16 -4.46
CA LEU A 164 4.86 -7.00 -5.21
C LEU A 164 4.11 -7.95 -4.27
N SER A 165 2.78 -7.93 -4.34
CA SER A 165 1.95 -8.91 -3.64
C SER A 165 2.18 -10.32 -4.22
N THR A 166 2.42 -11.29 -3.34
CA THR A 166 2.62 -12.70 -3.67
C THR A 166 1.87 -13.61 -2.69
N ALA A 167 2.00 -14.92 -2.86
CA ALA A 167 1.45 -15.89 -1.91
C ALA A 167 2.10 -15.78 -0.51
N ASP A 168 3.36 -15.34 -0.44
CA ASP A 168 4.06 -15.06 0.81
C ASP A 168 3.69 -13.66 1.28
N LEU A 169 2.78 -13.59 2.25
CA LEU A 169 2.23 -12.34 2.77
C LEU A 169 3.35 -11.42 3.28
N ASP A 170 3.34 -10.17 2.80
CA ASP A 170 4.29 -9.09 3.13
C ASP A 170 5.78 -9.44 2.87
N ARG A 171 6.05 -10.44 2.01
CA ARG A 171 7.40 -10.93 1.67
C ARG A 171 7.67 -10.96 0.16
N GLY A 172 6.85 -10.31 -0.62
CA GLY A 172 7.07 -10.22 -2.06
C GLY A 172 8.28 -9.36 -2.43
N PRO A 173 8.76 -9.44 -3.69
CA PRO A 173 9.90 -8.65 -4.15
C PRO A 173 9.66 -7.16 -3.93
N PRO A 174 10.57 -6.45 -3.24
CA PRO A 174 10.48 -5.01 -3.06
C PRO A 174 10.76 -4.29 -4.38
N ILE A 175 10.06 -3.17 -4.62
CA ILE A 175 10.22 -2.33 -5.80
C ILE A 175 10.93 -1.02 -5.45
N SER A 176 10.45 -0.35 -4.42
CA SER A 176 10.97 0.93 -3.97
C SER A 176 10.82 1.08 -2.47
N PHE A 177 11.64 1.90 -1.88
CA PHE A 177 11.51 2.26 -0.47
C PHE A 177 12.01 3.67 -0.24
N CYS A 178 11.63 4.25 0.90
CA CYS A 178 12.30 5.39 1.50
C CYS A 178 12.61 5.09 2.96
N ARG A 179 13.67 5.71 3.48
CA ARG A 179 14.08 5.58 4.87
C ARG A 179 13.98 6.91 5.61
N TYR A 180 13.79 6.86 6.91
CA TYR A 180 13.77 8.04 7.77
C TYR A 180 14.28 7.71 9.16
N SER A 181 14.86 8.72 9.82
CA SER A 181 15.38 8.57 11.18
C SER A 181 14.23 8.44 12.20
N LEU A 182 14.45 7.61 13.19
CA LEU A 182 13.66 7.52 14.42
C LEU A 182 14.38 8.20 15.59
N ARG A 183 15.47 8.93 15.32
CA ARG A 183 16.27 9.64 16.30
C ARG A 183 16.41 11.13 15.92
N GLY A 184 16.82 11.92 16.91
CA GLY A 184 17.04 13.35 16.75
C GLY A 184 15.75 14.17 16.76
N GLY A 185 15.87 15.48 16.83
CA GLY A 185 14.74 16.41 16.88
C GLY A 185 13.80 16.14 18.07
N ASP A 186 12.50 16.32 17.84
CA ASP A 186 11.51 16.14 18.91
C ASP A 186 11.23 14.68 19.27
N ILE A 187 11.45 13.73 18.35
CA ILE A 187 11.24 12.31 18.65
C ILE A 187 12.24 11.77 19.67
N GLU A 188 13.46 12.33 19.77
CA GLU A 188 14.48 11.90 20.73
C GLU A 188 13.97 11.97 22.18
N LYS A 189 13.21 13.02 22.49
CA LYS A 189 12.68 13.26 23.82
C LYS A 189 11.67 12.21 24.30
N VAL A 190 10.98 11.57 23.36
CA VAL A 190 9.95 10.56 23.68
C VAL A 190 10.49 9.14 23.73
N TRP A 191 11.76 8.94 23.30
CA TRP A 191 12.43 7.64 23.43
C TRP A 191 12.77 7.29 24.89
N ASP A 192 12.92 8.28 25.77
CA ASP A 192 13.18 8.03 27.20
C ASP A 192 12.05 7.22 27.86
N ASP A 193 10.82 7.31 27.33
CA ASP A 193 9.64 6.60 27.81
C ASP A 193 9.33 5.29 27.06
N ALA A 194 10.28 4.79 26.23
CA ALA A 194 10.06 3.59 25.41
C ALA A 194 9.64 2.35 26.25
N ALA A 195 10.19 2.19 27.45
CA ALA A 195 9.83 1.10 28.36
C ALA A 195 8.35 1.17 28.78
N ALA A 196 7.85 2.38 29.12
CA ALA A 196 6.45 2.60 29.48
C ALA A 196 5.53 2.38 28.27
N ALA A 197 5.95 2.79 27.07
CA ALA A 197 5.22 2.52 25.84
C ALA A 197 5.03 1.03 25.59
N LEU A 198 6.08 0.23 25.78
CA LEU A 198 6.05 -1.23 25.59
C LEU A 198 5.21 -1.96 26.65
N GLU A 199 5.20 -1.45 27.89
CA GLU A 199 4.39 -2.01 28.97
C GLU A 199 2.90 -1.82 28.73
N THR A 200 2.49 -0.60 28.34
CA THR A 200 1.08 -0.25 28.13
C THR A 200 0.54 -0.68 26.78
N ARG A 201 1.39 -0.71 25.75
CA ARG A 201 1.00 -0.88 24.33
C ARG A 201 -0.16 0.02 23.90
N ASP A 202 -0.17 1.25 24.43
CA ASP A 202 -1.17 2.26 24.08
C ASP A 202 -0.74 2.99 22.79
N GLU A 203 -1.53 2.83 21.73
CA GLU A 203 -1.28 3.49 20.43
C GLU A 203 -1.35 5.03 20.51
N THR A 204 -1.88 5.60 21.59
CA THR A 204 -1.84 7.05 21.83
C THR A 204 -0.55 7.52 22.51
N HIS A 205 0.33 6.60 22.90
CA HIS A 205 1.62 6.96 23.49
C HIS A 205 2.45 7.84 22.53
N PRO A 206 3.06 8.94 23.02
CA PRO A 206 3.76 9.91 22.16
C PRO A 206 4.80 9.29 21.23
N LEU A 207 5.58 8.31 21.70
CA LEU A 207 6.58 7.62 20.86
C LEU A 207 5.92 6.85 19.73
N PHE A 208 4.87 6.06 20.01
CA PHE A 208 4.14 5.33 18.98
C PHE A 208 3.51 6.28 17.95
N ALA A 209 2.85 7.33 18.43
CA ALA A 209 2.21 8.33 17.57
C ALA A 209 3.23 9.06 16.68
N SER A 210 4.42 9.42 17.23
CA SER A 210 5.48 10.09 16.48
C SER A 210 6.04 9.21 15.38
N ILE A 211 6.31 7.92 15.66
CA ILE A 211 6.77 6.95 14.64
C ILE A 211 5.70 6.80 13.55
N ARG A 212 4.43 6.65 13.94
CA ARG A 212 3.33 6.52 12.99
C ARG A 212 3.19 7.75 12.08
N GLN A 213 3.28 8.95 12.66
CA GLN A 213 3.17 10.20 11.92
C GLN A 213 4.29 10.36 10.88
N ARG A 214 5.54 10.03 11.24
CA ARG A 214 6.69 10.06 10.34
C ARG A 214 6.49 9.10 9.16
N GLY A 215 5.98 7.88 9.43
CA GLY A 215 5.64 6.91 8.38
C GLY A 215 4.54 7.42 7.44
N ILE A 216 3.42 7.88 7.98
CA ILE A 216 2.28 8.40 7.20
C ILE A 216 2.71 9.55 6.26
N ALA A 217 3.57 10.45 6.74
CA ALA A 217 4.05 11.57 5.92
C ALA A 217 4.78 11.12 4.65
N ARG A 218 5.32 9.90 4.64
CA ARG A 218 6.11 9.33 3.54
C ARG A 218 5.32 8.34 2.68
N GLU A 219 4.20 7.82 3.17
CA GLU A 219 3.37 6.85 2.45
C GLU A 219 2.86 7.42 1.10
N LEU A 220 2.30 8.62 1.11
CA LEU A 220 1.76 9.24 -0.09
C LEU A 220 2.86 9.58 -1.12
N PRO A 221 3.93 10.31 -0.73
CA PRO A 221 5.02 10.61 -1.65
C PRO A 221 5.65 9.34 -2.24
N LEU A 222 5.86 8.29 -1.43
CA LEU A 222 6.46 7.05 -1.94
C LEU A 222 5.60 6.37 -3.00
N VAL A 223 4.27 6.34 -2.83
CA VAL A 223 3.38 5.78 -3.86
C VAL A 223 3.51 6.55 -5.17
N VAL A 224 3.48 7.89 -5.11
CA VAL A 224 3.60 8.76 -6.29
C VAL A 224 4.96 8.57 -6.97
N GLU A 225 6.06 8.61 -6.21
CA GLU A 225 7.41 8.48 -6.77
C GLU A 225 7.70 7.06 -7.29
N THR A 226 7.07 6.03 -6.71
CA THR A 226 7.12 4.67 -7.27
C THR A 226 6.42 4.61 -8.62
N LEU A 227 5.23 5.21 -8.75
CA LEU A 227 4.53 5.29 -10.04
C LEU A 227 5.34 6.09 -11.07
N ARG A 228 6.00 7.18 -10.64
CA ARG A 228 6.90 7.96 -11.49
C ARG A 228 8.09 7.14 -11.97
N ALA A 229 8.71 6.36 -11.08
CA ALA A 229 9.84 5.49 -11.44
C ALA A 229 9.43 4.39 -12.43
N LEU A 230 8.23 3.82 -12.28
CA LEU A 230 7.66 2.86 -13.24
C LEU A 230 7.32 3.53 -14.58
N ALA A 231 6.66 4.68 -14.57
CA ALA A 231 6.25 5.40 -15.79
C ALA A 231 7.44 5.87 -16.62
N THR A 232 8.56 6.24 -15.96
CA THR A 232 9.81 6.66 -16.63
C THR A 232 10.76 5.51 -16.98
N GLY A 233 10.44 4.27 -16.60
CA GLY A 233 11.27 3.11 -16.83
C GLY A 233 12.55 3.04 -15.97
N ARG A 234 12.65 3.81 -14.88
CA ARG A 234 13.75 3.65 -13.90
C ARG A 234 13.71 2.29 -13.22
N VAL A 235 12.52 1.74 -13.07
CA VAL A 235 12.24 0.38 -12.62
C VAL A 235 11.14 -0.21 -13.49
N SER A 236 11.21 -1.51 -13.75
CA SER A 236 10.22 -2.24 -14.52
C SER A 236 9.85 -3.55 -13.82
N ILE A 237 8.69 -4.08 -14.17
CA ILE A 237 8.20 -5.36 -13.65
C ILE A 237 8.07 -6.32 -14.83
N GLU A 238 8.84 -7.38 -14.80
CA GLU A 238 8.83 -8.39 -15.85
C GLU A 238 8.06 -9.63 -15.39
N LYS A 239 7.25 -10.17 -16.29
CA LYS A 239 6.55 -11.44 -16.05
C LYS A 239 7.48 -12.60 -16.31
N LEU A 240 7.69 -13.42 -15.30
CA LEU A 240 8.43 -14.69 -15.37
C LEU A 240 7.48 -15.89 -15.39
N ALA A 241 8.02 -17.08 -15.61
CA ALA A 241 7.26 -18.33 -15.54
C ALA A 241 6.68 -18.58 -14.11
N THR A 242 7.33 -18.07 -13.07
CA THR A 242 6.99 -18.27 -11.66
C THR A 242 6.53 -16.99 -10.95
N GLY A 243 5.98 -16.02 -11.68
CA GLY A 243 5.50 -14.76 -11.07
C GLY A 243 6.09 -13.53 -11.75
N PHE A 244 6.47 -12.53 -10.96
CA PHE A 244 7.00 -11.26 -11.45
C PHE A 244 8.36 -10.97 -10.81
N ALA A 245 9.25 -10.32 -11.58
CA ALA A 245 10.54 -9.84 -11.13
C ALA A 245 10.63 -8.33 -11.28
N VAL A 246 11.42 -7.70 -10.43
CA VAL A 246 11.76 -6.28 -10.51
C VAL A 246 13.12 -6.15 -11.20
N VAL A 247 13.18 -5.29 -12.20
CA VAL A 247 14.41 -5.02 -12.97
C VAL A 247 14.62 -3.51 -13.07
N ASP A 248 15.87 -3.09 -13.26
CA ASP A 248 16.22 -1.70 -13.54
C ASP A 248 15.91 -1.29 -14.99
N GLY A 249 16.21 -0.05 -15.36
CA GLY A 249 16.01 0.48 -16.72
C GLY A 249 16.83 -0.21 -17.81
N GLU A 250 17.81 -1.03 -17.44
CA GLU A 250 18.66 -1.82 -18.36
C GLU A 250 18.24 -3.30 -18.42
N GLY A 251 17.22 -3.68 -17.62
CA GLY A 251 16.71 -5.06 -17.52
C GLY A 251 17.51 -5.96 -16.58
N ALA A 252 18.41 -5.40 -15.76
CA ALA A 252 19.13 -6.17 -14.78
C ALA A 252 18.27 -6.37 -13.50
N PRO A 253 18.37 -7.54 -12.82
CA PRO A 253 17.64 -7.77 -11.58
C PRO A 253 17.90 -6.69 -10.54
N LEU A 254 16.84 -6.13 -9.98
CA LEU A 254 16.89 -5.07 -8.98
C LEU A 254 16.22 -5.54 -7.69
N THR A 255 16.89 -5.31 -6.55
CA THR A 255 16.29 -5.63 -5.25
C THR A 255 15.23 -4.60 -4.85
N ALA A 256 15.48 -3.32 -5.05
CA ALA A 256 14.57 -2.18 -4.89
C ALA A 256 15.32 -0.90 -5.25
N ILE A 257 14.60 0.17 -5.60
CA ILE A 257 15.19 1.50 -5.70
C ILE A 257 14.98 2.29 -4.40
N ASP A 258 16.01 3.02 -3.98
CA ASP A 258 15.93 3.97 -2.87
C ASP A 258 15.40 5.30 -3.41
N LEU A 259 14.20 5.68 -2.98
CA LEU A 259 13.51 6.93 -3.33
C LEU A 259 13.54 7.92 -2.16
N THR A 260 14.40 7.71 -1.17
CA THR A 260 14.52 8.61 -0.01
C THR A 260 14.71 10.07 -0.42
N PRO A 261 15.61 10.41 -1.36
CA PRO A 261 15.80 11.82 -1.73
C PRO A 261 14.54 12.47 -2.31
N GLU A 262 13.81 11.77 -3.18
CA GLU A 262 12.59 12.27 -3.81
C GLU A 262 11.45 12.43 -2.80
N VAL A 263 11.26 11.44 -1.93
CA VAL A 263 10.23 11.44 -0.89
C VAL A 263 10.51 12.53 0.15
N GLU A 264 11.74 12.65 0.64
CA GLU A 264 12.11 13.68 1.63
C GLU A 264 11.98 15.09 1.07
N ALA A 265 12.22 15.31 -0.22
CA ALA A 265 11.98 16.61 -0.85
C ALA A 265 10.51 17.05 -0.70
N VAL A 266 9.55 16.14 -0.95
CA VAL A 266 8.11 16.41 -0.80
C VAL A 266 7.74 16.62 0.67
N VAL A 267 8.30 15.82 1.59
CA VAL A 267 8.03 15.91 3.03
C VAL A 267 8.49 17.26 3.59
N VAL A 268 9.67 17.73 3.17
CA VAL A 268 10.23 19.05 3.58
C VAL A 268 9.37 20.19 3.02
N GLU A 269 8.95 20.13 1.76
CA GLU A 269 8.06 21.14 1.16
C GLU A 269 6.72 21.24 1.88
N ALA A 270 6.19 20.10 2.37
CA ALA A 270 4.97 20.05 3.17
C ALA A 270 5.15 20.55 4.61
N GLY A 271 6.36 20.93 5.02
CA GLY A 271 6.66 21.46 6.37
C GLY A 271 6.58 20.38 7.47
N VAL A 272 6.68 19.12 7.12
CA VAL A 272 6.78 18.03 8.09
C VAL A 272 8.24 17.88 8.50
N GLU A 273 8.52 17.93 9.80
CA GLU A 273 9.88 17.75 10.31
C GLU A 273 10.45 16.37 9.93
N ALA A 274 11.69 16.37 9.44
CA ALA A 274 12.43 15.19 9.02
C ALA A 274 12.79 14.26 10.20
#